data_07c2638faa7ce5f9510b113076930c7e
#
_entry.id   07c2638faa7ce5f9510b113076930c7e
#
_cell.length_a   1.000
_cell.length_b   1.000
_cell.length_c   1.000
_cell.angle_alpha   90.00
_cell.angle_beta   90.00
_cell.angle_gamma   90.00
#
_symmetry.space_group_name_H-M   'P 1'
#
loop_
_entity.id
_entity.type
_entity.pdbx_description
1 polymer ?
#
loop_
_entity_poly.entity_id
_entity_poly.type
_entity_poly.pdbx_seq_one_letter_code
_entity_poly.pdbx_strand_id
1 'polypeptide(L)'
;MVTIEQMLKEAIARNASDIFLVAGHPYAFKINGEIHSMQETRLMPNDTAQLIQEIYQYALQNSYEDFLKKKDDDFSFSIPDVGRFRCNVYLQRNSCLLYTSPSPRDCS
;
A
#
# COMPACT_ATOMS: atom_id res chain seq x y z
N MET A 1 -5.32 -11.70 9.26
CA MET A 1 -5.11 -10.38 8.62
C MET A 1 -4.88 -10.58 7.14
N VAL A 2 -5.33 -9.65 6.34
CA VAL A 2 -5.18 -9.73 4.89
C VAL A 2 -3.72 -9.44 4.52
N THR A 3 -3.16 -10.19 3.58
CA THR A 3 -1.81 -9.89 3.10
C THR A 3 -1.87 -8.73 2.09
N ILE A 4 -0.73 -8.11 1.84
CA ILE A 4 -0.70 -7.02 0.87
C ILE A 4 -1.09 -7.51 -0.53
N GLU A 5 -0.69 -8.73 -0.88
CA GLU A 5 -1.05 -9.27 -2.18
C GLU A 5 -2.56 -9.43 -2.33
N GLN A 6 -3.23 -9.95 -1.31
CA GLN A 6 -4.69 -10.10 -1.35
C GLN A 6 -5.37 -8.75 -1.44
N MET A 7 -4.87 -7.78 -0.69
CA MET A 7 -5.44 -6.44 -0.68
C MET A 7 -5.32 -5.79 -2.05
N LEU A 8 -4.19 -5.93 -2.70
CA LEU A 8 -3.97 -5.34 -4.02
C LEU A 8 -4.78 -6.06 -5.09
N LYS A 9 -4.95 -7.37 -4.99
CA LYS A 9 -5.81 -8.10 -5.91
C LYS A 9 -7.25 -7.61 -5.80
N GLU A 10 -7.72 -7.40 -4.59
CA GLU A 10 -9.07 -6.90 -4.38
C GLU A 10 -9.22 -5.50 -4.95
N ALA A 11 -8.21 -4.65 -4.78
CA ALA A 11 -8.26 -3.29 -5.30
C ALA A 11 -8.42 -3.30 -6.82
N ILE A 12 -7.68 -4.17 -7.49
CA ILE A 12 -7.78 -4.28 -8.94
C ILE A 12 -9.15 -4.80 -9.34
N ALA A 13 -9.66 -5.80 -8.64
CA ALA A 13 -10.96 -6.37 -8.95
C ALA A 13 -12.09 -5.36 -8.79
N ARG A 14 -11.91 -4.38 -7.91
CA ARG A 14 -12.91 -3.34 -7.69
C ARG A 14 -12.65 -2.08 -8.48
N ASN A 15 -11.63 -2.08 -9.33
CA ASN A 15 -11.23 -0.90 -10.12
C ASN A 15 -10.89 0.29 -9.24
N ALA A 16 -10.21 0.04 -8.13
CA ALA A 16 -9.79 1.11 -7.25
C ALA A 16 -8.68 1.93 -7.90
N SER A 17 -8.77 3.24 -7.80
CA SER A 17 -7.72 4.11 -8.30
C SER A 17 -6.61 4.30 -7.28
N ASP A 18 -6.92 4.16 -6.00
CA ASP A 18 -5.94 4.36 -4.94
C ASP A 18 -6.26 3.45 -3.77
N ILE A 19 -5.23 3.13 -2.98
CA ILE A 19 -5.35 2.32 -1.79
C ILE A 19 -4.69 3.08 -0.65
N PHE A 20 -5.38 3.18 0.48
CA PHE A 20 -4.89 3.92 1.63
C PHE A 20 -4.71 2.98 2.81
N LEU A 21 -3.51 2.96 3.38
CA LEU A 21 -3.22 2.22 4.59
C LEU A 21 -2.76 3.21 5.64
N VAL A 22 -3.61 3.50 6.61
CA VAL A 22 -3.33 4.49 7.64
C VAL A 22 -3.54 3.85 8.99
N ALA A 23 -2.52 3.90 9.85
CA ALA A 23 -2.64 3.34 11.19
C ALA A 23 -3.77 4.03 11.95
N GLY A 24 -4.57 3.26 12.65
CA GLY A 24 -5.70 3.78 13.39
C GLY A 24 -6.99 3.85 12.59
N HIS A 25 -6.94 3.46 11.33
CA HIS A 25 -8.12 3.46 10.46
C HIS A 25 -8.19 2.16 9.67
N PRO A 26 -9.38 1.73 9.26
CA PRO A 26 -9.47 0.58 8.35
C PRO A 26 -8.80 0.92 7.03
N TYR A 27 -8.29 -0.10 6.33
CA TYR A 27 -7.76 0.20 5.01
C TYR A 27 -8.92 0.57 4.08
N ALA A 28 -8.63 1.39 3.10
CA ALA A 28 -9.66 1.94 2.25
C ALA A 28 -9.20 1.98 0.79
N PHE A 29 -10.17 1.92 -0.11
CA PHE A 29 -9.92 2.05 -1.54
C PHE A 29 -10.66 3.28 -2.04
N LYS A 30 -10.07 3.97 -3.02
CA LYS A 30 -10.76 5.03 -3.71
C LYS A 30 -11.34 4.45 -4.99
N ILE A 31 -12.65 4.44 -5.12
CA ILE A 31 -13.35 3.85 -6.25
C ILE A 31 -14.30 4.90 -6.81
N ASN A 32 -14.14 5.22 -8.09
CA ASN A 32 -14.96 6.24 -8.76
C ASN A 32 -14.94 7.58 -8.03
N GLY A 33 -13.79 7.94 -7.48
CA GLY A 33 -13.64 9.22 -6.79
C GLY A 33 -14.09 9.23 -5.35
N GLU A 34 -14.60 8.11 -4.84
CA GLU A 34 -15.07 8.02 -3.47
C GLU A 34 -14.22 7.06 -2.67
N ILE A 35 -13.99 7.37 -1.41
CA ILE A 35 -13.19 6.52 -0.53
C ILE A 35 -14.13 5.59 0.23
N HIS A 36 -13.85 4.29 0.13
CA HIS A 36 -14.64 3.26 0.80
C HIS A 36 -13.76 2.45 1.73
N SER A 37 -14.13 2.36 2.99
CA SER A 37 -13.41 1.49 3.93
C SER A 37 -13.77 0.04 3.60
N MET A 38 -12.76 -0.80 3.56
CA MET A 38 -12.95 -2.19 3.14
C MET A 38 -13.20 -3.13 4.29
N GLN A 39 -13.05 -2.67 5.51
CA GLN A 39 -13.33 -3.51 6.69
C GLN A 39 -13.67 -2.59 7.85
N GLU A 40 -14.23 -3.17 8.89
CA GLU A 40 -14.57 -2.38 10.07
C GLU A 40 -13.41 -2.30 11.05
N THR A 41 -12.51 -3.27 11.00
CA THR A 41 -11.39 -3.33 11.93
C THR A 41 -10.32 -2.32 11.53
N ARG A 42 -9.87 -1.56 12.50
CA ARG A 42 -8.82 -0.57 12.25
C ARG A 42 -7.47 -1.25 12.13
N LEU A 43 -6.62 -0.70 11.29
CA LEU A 43 -5.23 -1.16 11.20
C LEU A 43 -4.47 -0.61 12.40
N MET A 44 -3.79 -1.49 13.09
CA MET A 44 -2.91 -1.06 14.17
C MET A 44 -1.56 -0.67 13.57
N PRO A 45 -0.76 0.14 14.29
CA PRO A 45 0.56 0.50 13.76
C PRO A 45 1.41 -0.70 13.37
N ASN A 46 1.32 -1.81 14.11
CA ASN A 46 2.07 -3.02 13.76
C ASN A 46 1.57 -3.62 12.46
N ASP A 47 0.26 -3.58 12.23
CA ASP A 47 -0.31 -4.12 10.99
C ASP A 47 0.15 -3.30 9.79
N THR A 48 0.14 -1.99 9.92
CA THR A 48 0.57 -1.11 8.83
C THR A 48 2.05 -1.34 8.53
N ALA A 49 2.87 -1.41 9.57
CA ALA A 49 4.30 -1.65 9.39
C ALA A 49 4.55 -2.99 8.70
N GLN A 50 3.81 -4.02 9.08
CA GLN A 50 3.98 -5.33 8.47
C GLN A 50 3.60 -5.29 6.98
N LEU A 51 2.51 -4.63 6.64
CA LEU A 51 2.09 -4.52 5.25
C LEU A 51 3.13 -3.77 4.43
N ILE A 52 3.70 -2.72 4.98
CA ILE A 52 4.75 -1.96 4.29
C ILE A 52 5.99 -2.82 4.10
N GLN A 53 6.37 -3.61 5.10
CA GLN A 53 7.50 -4.52 4.95
C GLN A 53 7.24 -5.54 3.84
N GLU A 54 6.02 -6.03 3.71
CA GLU A 54 5.68 -6.94 2.63
C GLU A 54 5.85 -6.27 1.28
N ILE A 55 5.48 -5.00 1.17
CA ILE A 55 5.67 -4.25 -0.07
C ILE A 55 7.15 -4.16 -0.42
N TYR A 56 8.00 -3.90 0.57
CA TYR A 56 9.43 -3.79 0.32
C TYR A 56 10.05 -5.12 -0.15
N GLN A 57 9.40 -6.24 0.11
CA GLN A 57 9.88 -7.51 -0.43
C GLN A 57 9.72 -7.56 -1.94
N TYR A 58 8.77 -6.82 -2.49
CA TYR A 58 8.59 -6.75 -3.93
C TYR A 58 9.38 -5.58 -4.56
N ALA A 59 9.73 -4.58 -3.76
CA ALA A 59 10.47 -3.43 -4.24
C ALA A 59 11.95 -3.68 -4.04
N LEU A 60 12.55 -4.42 -4.95
CA LEU A 60 13.90 -4.96 -4.76
C LEU A 60 14.98 -3.90 -4.67
N GLN A 61 14.73 -2.70 -5.17
CA GLN A 61 15.72 -1.64 -5.15
C GLN A 61 15.63 -0.76 -3.92
N ASN A 62 14.63 -0.97 -3.08
CA ASN A 62 14.39 -0.14 -1.91
C ASN A 62 14.41 -1.00 -0.66
N SER A 63 14.71 -0.38 0.47
CA SER A 63 14.86 -1.08 1.73
C SER A 63 13.99 -0.43 2.78
N TYR A 64 13.30 -1.27 3.57
CA TYR A 64 12.49 -0.79 4.67
C TYR A 64 13.35 -0.03 5.69
N GLU A 65 14.58 -0.49 5.90
CA GLU A 65 15.48 0.18 6.82
C GLU A 65 15.83 1.57 6.35
N ASP A 66 16.07 1.75 5.05
CA ASP A 66 16.33 3.07 4.50
C ASP A 66 15.10 3.97 4.64
N PHE A 67 13.91 3.41 4.46
CA PHE A 67 12.68 4.17 4.66
C PHE A 67 12.60 4.69 6.10
N LEU A 68 12.95 3.87 7.08
CA LEU A 68 12.89 4.29 8.48
C LEU A 68 13.84 5.46 8.76
N LYS A 69 14.94 5.52 8.05
CA LYS A 69 15.88 6.64 8.18
C LYS A 69 15.40 7.89 7.49
N LYS A 70 14.83 7.74 6.29
CA LYS A 70 14.35 8.89 5.53
C LYS A 70 13.01 9.38 6.00
N LYS A 71 12.19 8.48 6.57
CA LYS A 71 10.83 8.74 7.03
C LYS A 71 9.84 8.97 5.90
N ASP A 72 10.25 8.87 4.66
CA ASP A 72 9.35 8.83 3.51
C ASP A 72 10.04 8.13 2.37
N ASP A 73 9.27 7.60 1.46
CA ASP A 73 9.81 6.95 0.28
C ASP A 73 8.74 6.94 -0.81
N ASP A 74 9.18 6.95 -2.07
CA ASP A 74 8.30 6.91 -3.22
C ASP A 74 8.94 5.95 -4.21
N PHE A 75 8.26 4.88 -4.55
CA PHE A 75 8.84 3.87 -5.42
C PHE A 75 7.75 3.07 -6.12
N SER A 76 8.15 2.27 -7.09
CA SER A 76 7.24 1.37 -7.78
C SER A 76 7.64 -0.06 -7.48
N PHE A 77 6.66 -0.94 -7.50
CA PHE A 77 6.92 -2.37 -7.33
C PHE A 77 5.94 -3.17 -8.17
N SER A 78 6.27 -4.43 -8.39
CA SER A 78 5.42 -5.33 -9.15
C SER A 78 5.16 -6.59 -8.36
N ILE A 79 3.94 -7.10 -8.45
CA ILE A 79 3.60 -8.39 -7.86
C ILE A 79 3.25 -9.33 -9.01
N PRO A 80 3.91 -10.48 -9.13
CA PRO A 80 3.61 -11.41 -10.21
C PRO A 80 2.14 -11.78 -10.23
N ASP A 81 1.58 -11.82 -11.42
CA ASP A 81 0.17 -12.17 -11.64
C ASP A 81 -0.84 -11.16 -11.10
N VAL A 82 -0.39 -10.07 -10.51
CA VAL A 82 -1.29 -9.04 -10.00
C VAL A 82 -1.13 -7.75 -10.79
N GLY A 83 0.09 -7.22 -10.85
CA GLY A 83 0.33 -6.00 -11.61
C GLY A 83 1.41 -5.14 -11.00
N ARG A 84 1.52 -3.94 -11.52
CA ARG A 84 2.52 -2.98 -11.10
C ARG A 84 1.85 -1.85 -10.35
N PHE A 85 2.51 -1.37 -9.31
CA PHE A 85 1.94 -0.36 -8.43
C PHE A 85 2.96 0.73 -8.13
N ARG A 86 2.46 1.92 -7.88
CA ARG A 86 3.27 3.01 -7.38
C ARG A 86 2.89 3.27 -5.94
N CYS A 87 3.89 3.51 -5.10
CA CYS A 87 3.70 3.55 -3.66
C CYS A 87 4.38 4.77 -3.05
N ASN A 88 3.67 5.44 -2.15
CA ASN A 88 4.24 6.49 -1.31
C ASN A 88 4.05 6.06 0.12
N VAL A 89 5.12 6.04 0.90
CA VAL A 89 5.05 5.66 2.31
C VAL A 89 5.62 6.79 3.15
N TYR A 90 5.05 6.98 4.33
CA TYR A 90 5.48 8.01 5.27
C TYR A 90 5.55 7.42 6.67
N LEU A 91 6.50 7.89 7.45
CA LEU A 91 6.57 7.54 8.88
C LEU A 91 6.26 8.80 9.66
N GLN A 92 5.20 8.76 10.48
CA GLN A 92 4.79 9.91 11.26
C GLN A 92 4.41 9.44 12.66
N ARG A 93 5.07 9.95 13.68
CA ARG A 93 4.78 9.64 15.08
C ARG A 93 4.72 8.13 15.35
N ASN A 94 5.70 7.41 14.83
CA ASN A 94 5.78 5.96 14.98
C ASN A 94 4.67 5.21 14.25
N SER A 95 3.96 5.88 13.37
CA SER A 95 2.94 5.24 12.53
C SER A 95 3.33 5.37 11.08
N CYS A 96 3.14 4.30 10.33
CA CYS A 96 3.42 4.32 8.90
C CYS A 96 2.13 4.59 8.15
N LEU A 97 2.20 5.44 7.16
CA LEU A 97 1.09 5.74 6.28
C LEU A 97 1.51 5.34 4.88
N LEU A 98 0.59 4.77 4.13
CA LEU A 98 0.91 4.33 2.78
C LEU A 98 -0.21 4.68 1.83
N TYR A 99 0.18 5.25 0.68
CA TYR A 99 -0.73 5.40 -0.46
C TYR A 99 -0.14 4.60 -1.59
N THR A 100 -0.96 3.77 -2.25
CA THR A 100 -0.50 3.06 -3.42
C THR A 100 -1.59 3.07 -4.46
N SER A 101 -1.22 3.01 -5.73
CA SER A 101 -2.18 2.98 -6.81
C SER A 101 -1.67 2.07 -7.91
N PRO A 102 -2.56 1.39 -8.64
CA PRO A 102 -2.15 0.61 -9.81
C PRO A 102 -1.51 1.55 -10.82
N SER A 103 -0.34 1.19 -11.31
CA SER A 103 0.29 2.00 -12.34
C SER A 103 -0.49 1.86 -13.62
N PRO A 104 -0.57 2.92 -14.40
CA PRO A 104 -1.15 2.82 -15.72
C PRO A 104 -0.34 1.80 -16.47
N ARG A 105 -1.02 0.95 -17.24
CA ARG A 105 -0.33 -0.01 -17.97
C ARG A 105 0.58 0.63 -18.89
N ASP A 106 1.81 0.31 -18.83
CA ASP A 106 2.68 0.77 -19.78
C ASP A 106 2.26 0.19 -21.00
N CYS A 107 2.04 0.82 -21.95
CA CYS A 107 1.72 0.34 -23.18
C CYS A 107 2.71 -0.54 -23.70
N SER A 108 3.17 -1.32 -22.96
CA SER A 108 4.21 -2.19 -23.49
C SER A 108 3.72 -3.06 -24.54
#